data_a6c0729bfea0b440cae857d46da60002
#
_entry.id   a6c0729bfea0b440cae857d46da60002
#
_cell.length_a   1.000
_cell.length_b   1.000
_cell.length_c   1.000
_cell.angle_alpha   90.00
_cell.angle_beta   90.00
_cell.angle_gamma   90.00
#
_symmetry.space_group_name_H-M   'P 1'
#
loop_
_entity.id
_entity.type
_entity.pdbx_description
1 polymer ?
#
loop_
_entity_poly.entity_id
_entity_poly.type
_entity_poly.pdbx_seq_one_letter_code
_entity_poly.pdbx_strand_id
1 'polypeptide(L)'
;MSRAWALGVAMVVAGMPAWAQDVVGSVDPEDFSSPRSGALIFRLGGYKPRIDTEKGLTGTPYKNTFGDSSLLLAEVELQFFFYQGIGTAGLGVSAGYGEKYANAKLEEGGDAAEKTALKVVPLGLNAFYKFDYAAFEWGIPLVPYGKLGLIYSPWWVTKGDDTENTDGRKGSGGKWGWGATAGVSFLLDVLQPRFARDFDSGLGVNHSYLFAEYTYADVDNFGGKGLVLSSRRWMFGLALDY
;
A
#
# COMPACT_ATOMS: atom_id res chain seq x y z
N MET A 1 36.72 2.79 3.61
CA MET A 1 36.09 4.02 3.06
C MET A 1 34.70 3.65 2.61
N SER A 2 33.73 3.82 3.50
CA SER A 2 32.33 3.41 3.37
C SER A 2 31.57 4.43 2.52
N ARG A 3 31.01 4.03 1.38
CA ARG A 3 30.03 4.81 0.63
C ARG A 3 28.62 4.35 1.03
N ALA A 4 28.00 5.08 1.94
CA ALA A 4 26.59 4.99 2.21
C ALA A 4 25.79 5.45 0.98
N TRP A 5 25.04 4.53 0.35
CA TRP A 5 24.05 4.86 -0.66
C TRP A 5 22.75 5.22 0.06
N ALA A 6 22.55 6.51 0.30
CA ALA A 6 21.24 7.03 0.67
C ALA A 6 20.37 7.00 -0.59
N LEU A 7 19.43 6.05 -0.67
CA LEU A 7 18.32 6.08 -1.62
C LEU A 7 17.38 7.19 -1.20
N GLY A 8 17.59 8.38 -1.78
CA GLY A 8 16.64 9.48 -1.73
C GLY A 8 15.40 9.07 -2.55
N VAL A 9 14.27 8.92 -1.90
CA VAL A 9 12.97 8.89 -2.56
C VAL A 9 12.74 10.30 -3.11
N ALA A 10 13.05 10.51 -4.38
CA ALA A 10 12.70 11.73 -5.08
C ALA A 10 11.17 11.71 -5.29
N MET A 11 10.46 12.53 -4.52
CA MET A 11 9.05 12.81 -4.72
C MET A 11 8.93 13.63 -6.01
N VAL A 12 8.59 12.96 -7.11
CA VAL A 12 8.24 13.64 -8.37
C VAL A 12 6.85 14.24 -8.18
N VAL A 13 6.80 15.48 -7.76
CA VAL A 13 5.60 16.31 -7.88
C VAL A 13 5.48 16.67 -9.37
N ALA A 14 4.77 15.85 -10.12
CA ALA A 14 4.40 16.17 -11.49
C ALA A 14 3.43 17.37 -11.46
N GLY A 15 3.91 18.50 -11.97
CA GLY A 15 3.09 19.69 -12.13
C GLY A 15 1.87 19.39 -13.01
N MET A 16 0.67 19.68 -12.50
CA MET A 16 -0.57 19.59 -13.24
C MET A 16 -0.62 20.66 -14.33
N PRO A 17 -1.04 20.32 -15.57
CA PRO A 17 -1.32 21.32 -16.58
C PRO A 17 -2.57 22.11 -16.18
N ALA A 18 -2.43 23.42 -16.07
CA ALA A 18 -3.53 24.36 -15.85
C ALA A 18 -4.39 24.45 -17.12
N TRP A 19 -5.52 23.76 -17.10
CA TRP A 19 -6.61 23.95 -18.03
C TRP A 19 -7.84 24.39 -17.24
N ALA A 20 -7.92 25.63 -16.89
CA ALA A 20 -9.17 26.24 -16.45
C ALA A 20 -9.04 27.75 -16.56
N GLN A 21 -9.57 28.31 -17.64
CA GLN A 21 -10.02 29.69 -17.63
C GLN A 21 -11.26 29.81 -18.51
N ASP A 22 -12.25 30.50 -17.91
CA ASP A 22 -13.43 31.13 -18.45
C ASP A 22 -14.68 30.31 -18.79
N VAL A 23 -15.53 30.13 -17.78
CA VAL A 23 -16.98 30.34 -17.95
C VAL A 23 -17.46 31.21 -16.79
N VAL A 24 -17.62 32.49 -17.02
CA VAL A 24 -18.35 33.41 -16.10
C VAL A 24 -19.83 33.12 -16.25
N GLY A 25 -20.32 32.13 -15.53
CA GLY A 25 -21.72 31.92 -15.23
C GLY A 25 -21.94 32.29 -13.75
N SER A 26 -23.08 32.88 -13.42
CA SER A 26 -23.48 33.19 -12.05
C SER A 26 -23.35 31.94 -11.17
N VAL A 27 -22.29 31.87 -10.38
CA VAL A 27 -22.00 30.76 -9.49
C VAL A 27 -22.77 31.02 -8.20
N ASP A 28 -23.67 30.09 -7.84
CA ASP A 28 -24.24 30.03 -6.50
C ASP A 28 -23.12 29.92 -5.46
N PRO A 29 -23.18 30.67 -4.34
CA PRO A 29 -22.10 30.63 -3.33
C PRO A 29 -21.88 29.29 -2.62
N GLU A 30 -22.67 28.28 -2.94
CA GLU A 30 -22.58 26.94 -2.29
C GLU A 30 -21.75 25.91 -3.06
N ASP A 31 -21.22 26.22 -4.25
CA ASP A 31 -20.59 25.23 -5.14
C ASP A 31 -19.10 25.50 -5.38
N PHE A 32 -18.34 25.78 -4.32
CA PHE A 32 -16.88 25.95 -4.36
C PHE A 32 -16.11 24.67 -4.03
N SER A 33 -16.70 23.48 -4.16
CA SER A 33 -15.93 22.25 -4.08
C SER A 33 -15.18 22.00 -5.39
N SER A 34 -13.86 21.89 -5.33
CA SER A 34 -13.07 21.52 -6.50
C SER A 34 -13.48 20.12 -7.00
N PRO A 35 -13.49 19.89 -8.35
CA PRO A 35 -13.81 18.56 -8.89
C PRO A 35 -12.84 17.51 -8.35
N ARG A 36 -13.33 16.46 -7.72
CA ARG A 36 -12.51 15.35 -7.26
C ARG A 36 -11.90 14.60 -8.45
N SER A 37 -10.61 14.48 -8.52
CA SER A 37 -9.89 13.82 -9.62
C SER A 37 -9.15 12.56 -9.21
N GLY A 38 -8.80 12.45 -7.93
CA GLY A 38 -8.00 11.36 -7.42
C GLY A 38 -7.94 11.30 -5.90
N ALA A 39 -7.10 10.39 -5.39
CA ALA A 39 -6.81 10.29 -3.97
C ALA A 39 -5.35 9.91 -3.72
N LEU A 40 -4.80 10.44 -2.62
CA LEU A 40 -3.55 10.00 -2.04
C LEU A 40 -3.85 9.20 -0.77
N ILE A 41 -3.32 7.99 -0.70
CA ILE A 41 -3.62 7.05 0.38
C ILE A 41 -2.32 6.62 1.06
N PHE A 42 -2.30 6.68 2.38
CA PHE A 42 -1.23 6.15 3.23
C PHE A 42 -1.80 5.04 4.10
N ARG A 43 -1.15 3.88 4.11
CA ARG A 43 -1.59 2.75 4.92
C ARG A 43 -0.45 1.99 5.57
N LEU A 44 -0.74 1.44 6.74
CA LEU A 44 0.16 0.64 7.54
C LEU A 44 -0.54 -0.64 7.97
N GLY A 45 0.19 -1.74 8.02
CA GLY A 45 -0.36 -3.01 8.50
C GLY A 45 0.67 -4.09 8.75
N GLY A 46 0.24 -5.17 9.38
CA GLY A 46 1.07 -6.34 9.60
C GLY A 46 1.12 -7.21 8.34
N TYR A 47 2.31 -7.47 7.82
CA TYR A 47 2.52 -8.36 6.68
C TYR A 47 3.28 -9.62 7.13
N LYS A 48 2.71 -10.79 6.84
CA LYS A 48 3.35 -12.07 7.06
C LYS A 48 3.32 -12.86 5.75
N PRO A 49 4.47 -12.98 5.05
CA PRO A 49 4.54 -13.78 3.83
C PRO A 49 4.37 -15.26 4.15
N ARG A 50 3.72 -15.98 3.26
CA ARG A 50 3.46 -17.42 3.40
C ARG A 50 4.59 -18.26 2.81
N ILE A 51 5.85 -17.89 3.05
CA ILE A 51 7.05 -18.54 2.53
C ILE A 51 7.07 -20.04 2.89
N ASP A 52 6.68 -20.37 4.13
CA ASP A 52 6.65 -21.75 4.62
C ASP A 52 5.59 -22.64 3.94
N THR A 53 4.78 -22.10 3.03
CA THR A 53 3.80 -22.87 2.25
C THR A 53 4.26 -23.23 0.84
N GLU A 54 5.51 -22.95 0.49
CA GLU A 54 6.08 -23.28 -0.81
C GLU A 54 6.07 -24.79 -1.06
N LYS A 55 5.61 -25.20 -2.24
CA LYS A 55 5.55 -26.61 -2.64
C LYS A 55 6.95 -27.20 -2.78
N GLY A 56 7.23 -28.28 -2.05
CA GLY A 56 8.52 -28.97 -2.08
C GLY A 56 9.54 -28.41 -1.09
N LEU A 57 9.17 -27.43 -0.29
CA LEU A 57 10.00 -26.94 0.80
C LEU A 57 9.96 -27.93 1.97
N THR A 58 11.13 -28.25 2.54
CA THR A 58 11.23 -29.07 3.75
C THR A 58 11.38 -28.15 4.97
N GLY A 59 10.43 -28.22 5.92
CA GLY A 59 10.44 -27.41 7.12
C GLY A 59 9.76 -26.05 6.98
N THR A 60 10.01 -25.15 7.93
CA THR A 60 9.42 -23.81 8.03
C THR A 60 10.51 -22.75 8.17
N PRO A 61 11.27 -22.45 7.11
CA PRO A 61 12.43 -21.57 7.18
C PRO A 61 12.07 -20.14 7.62
N TYR A 62 10.95 -19.59 7.18
CA TYR A 62 10.53 -18.27 7.64
C TYR A 62 10.27 -18.26 9.15
N LYS A 63 9.48 -19.20 9.64
CA LYS A 63 9.17 -19.32 11.07
C LYS A 63 10.42 -19.60 11.90
N ASN A 64 11.33 -20.41 11.40
CA ASN A 64 12.56 -20.75 12.11
C ASN A 64 13.51 -19.55 12.20
N THR A 65 13.57 -18.69 11.18
CA THR A 65 14.47 -17.53 11.13
C THR A 65 13.81 -16.29 11.76
N PHE A 66 12.60 -15.96 11.37
CA PHE A 66 11.93 -14.70 11.72
C PHE A 66 10.85 -14.84 12.80
N GLY A 67 10.57 -16.08 13.26
CA GLY A 67 9.50 -16.37 14.19
C GLY A 67 8.11 -16.27 13.55
N ASP A 68 7.07 -16.24 14.40
CA ASP A 68 5.66 -16.25 13.96
C ASP A 68 5.06 -14.86 13.79
N SER A 69 5.83 -13.80 14.04
CA SER A 69 5.37 -12.42 14.00
C SER A 69 5.39 -11.82 12.59
N SER A 70 4.46 -10.91 12.33
CA SER A 70 4.41 -10.12 11.11
C SER A 70 5.51 -9.05 11.06
N LEU A 71 5.91 -8.63 9.87
CA LEU A 71 6.65 -7.39 9.65
C LEU A 71 5.68 -6.22 9.48
N LEU A 72 6.14 -5.02 9.77
CA LEU A 72 5.39 -3.81 9.45
C LEU A 72 5.54 -3.49 7.96
N LEU A 73 4.41 -3.34 7.28
CA LEU A 73 4.36 -2.89 5.88
C LEU A 73 3.73 -1.50 5.84
N ALA A 74 4.44 -0.55 5.23
CA ALA A 74 3.94 0.77 4.90
C ALA A 74 3.72 0.84 3.39
N GLU A 75 2.58 1.38 2.96
CA GLU A 75 2.26 1.55 1.54
C GLU A 75 1.66 2.93 1.27
N VAL A 76 1.98 3.47 0.09
CA VAL A 76 1.38 4.67 -0.47
C VAL A 76 0.68 4.28 -1.77
N GLU A 77 -0.51 4.83 -2.01
CA GLU A 77 -1.28 4.59 -3.23
C GLU A 77 -1.79 5.92 -3.78
N LEU A 78 -1.64 6.11 -5.08
CA LEU A 78 -2.27 7.18 -5.86
C LEU A 78 -3.44 6.59 -6.63
N GLN A 79 -4.61 7.20 -6.50
CA GLN A 79 -5.83 6.82 -7.21
C GLN A 79 -6.22 7.90 -8.20
N PHE A 80 -6.72 7.47 -9.37
CA PHE A 80 -7.26 8.30 -10.43
C PHE A 80 -8.71 7.92 -10.66
N PHE A 81 -9.61 8.88 -10.55
CA PHE A 81 -11.06 8.68 -10.71
C PHE A 81 -11.44 8.86 -12.16
N PHE A 82 -12.18 7.92 -12.73
CA PHE A 82 -12.72 8.04 -14.09
C PHE A 82 -14.26 7.94 -14.13
N TYR A 83 -14.88 7.52 -13.05
CA TYR A 83 -16.33 7.48 -12.90
C TYR A 83 -16.73 7.98 -11.51
N GLN A 84 -17.69 8.89 -11.49
CA GLN A 84 -18.32 9.42 -10.28
C GLN A 84 -19.83 9.52 -10.54
N GLY A 85 -20.61 8.72 -9.82
CA GLY A 85 -22.06 8.60 -9.98
C GLY A 85 -22.65 7.88 -8.76
N ILE A 86 -23.22 6.71 -8.93
CA ILE A 86 -23.63 5.85 -7.78
C ILE A 86 -22.37 5.27 -7.11
N GLY A 87 -21.44 6.14 -6.69
CA GLY A 87 -20.14 5.80 -6.18
C GLY A 87 -19.02 6.26 -7.11
N THR A 88 -17.78 6.03 -6.69
CA THR A 88 -16.56 6.42 -7.42
C THR A 88 -15.77 5.19 -7.82
N ALA A 89 -15.42 5.10 -9.12
CA ALA A 89 -14.55 4.07 -9.64
C ALA A 89 -13.28 4.66 -10.26
N GLY A 90 -12.18 3.91 -10.21
CA GLY A 90 -10.91 4.37 -10.71
C GLY A 90 -9.85 3.29 -10.79
N LEU A 91 -8.63 3.77 -11.10
CA LEU A 91 -7.41 2.97 -11.09
C LEU A 91 -6.46 3.51 -10.03
N GLY A 92 -5.76 2.62 -9.34
CA GLY A 92 -4.78 2.96 -8.33
C GLY A 92 -3.42 2.33 -8.63
N VAL A 93 -2.36 3.07 -8.36
CA VAL A 93 -0.98 2.57 -8.35
C VAL A 93 -0.43 2.69 -6.93
N SER A 94 0.19 1.63 -6.43
CA SER A 94 0.71 1.59 -5.07
C SER A 94 2.15 1.11 -5.01
N ALA A 95 2.87 1.58 -4.01
CA ALA A 95 4.19 1.10 -3.65
C ALA A 95 4.28 0.97 -2.13
N GLY A 96 4.90 -0.12 -1.67
CA GLY A 96 5.09 -0.38 -0.27
C GLY A 96 6.51 -0.75 0.09
N TYR A 97 6.82 -0.70 1.38
CA TYR A 97 8.07 -1.19 1.94
C TYR A 97 7.81 -1.91 3.26
N GLY A 98 8.40 -3.09 3.37
CA GLY A 98 8.38 -3.86 4.60
C GLY A 98 9.70 -4.54 4.85
N GLU A 99 10.15 -4.53 6.12
CA GLU A 99 11.42 -5.11 6.53
C GLU A 99 11.27 -5.87 7.83
N LYS A 100 11.96 -7.01 7.94
CA LYS A 100 12.05 -7.80 9.16
C LYS A 100 13.46 -8.26 9.41
N TYR A 101 13.93 -8.00 10.62
CA TYR A 101 15.23 -8.46 11.10
C TYR A 101 15.08 -9.72 11.94
N ALA A 102 16.07 -10.60 11.83
CA ALA A 102 16.28 -11.74 12.71
C ALA A 102 17.76 -11.87 13.06
N ASN A 103 18.07 -12.34 14.25
CA ASN A 103 19.41 -12.77 14.59
C ASN A 103 19.63 -14.14 13.95
N ALA A 104 20.73 -14.31 13.23
CA ALA A 104 21.14 -15.64 12.74
C ALA A 104 21.40 -16.54 13.95
N LYS A 105 20.89 -17.78 13.93
CA LYS A 105 21.19 -18.77 14.95
C LYS A 105 22.45 -19.53 14.54
N LEU A 106 23.40 -19.67 15.47
CA LEU A 106 24.56 -20.55 15.30
C LEU A 106 24.10 -22.00 15.35
N GLU A 107 24.77 -22.89 14.60
CA GLU A 107 24.50 -24.33 14.61
C GLU A 107 24.66 -24.96 16.00
N GLU A 108 25.46 -24.35 16.86
CA GLU A 108 25.73 -24.81 18.23
C GLU A 108 24.81 -24.20 19.31
N GLY A 109 23.77 -23.45 18.90
CA GLY A 109 22.78 -22.83 19.82
C GLY A 109 23.32 -21.56 20.47
N GLY A 110 23.05 -20.44 19.85
CA GLY A 110 23.37 -19.09 20.30
C GLY A 110 22.99 -18.09 19.19
N ASP A 111 22.82 -16.80 19.55
CA ASP A 111 22.58 -15.75 18.56
C ASP A 111 23.92 -15.37 17.89
N ALA A 112 23.98 -15.43 16.56
CA ALA A 112 25.10 -14.92 15.81
C ALA A 112 25.12 -13.38 15.86
N ALA A 113 26.31 -12.80 15.81
CA ALA A 113 26.48 -11.34 15.75
C ALA A 113 25.91 -10.71 14.47
N GLU A 114 25.70 -11.50 13.42
CA GLU A 114 25.15 -11.05 12.14
C GLU A 114 23.63 -11.10 12.13
N LYS A 115 23.02 -10.01 11.68
CA LYS A 115 21.57 -9.92 11.51
C LYS A 115 21.19 -10.27 10.07
N THR A 116 20.18 -11.12 9.93
CA THR A 116 19.53 -11.39 8.65
C THR A 116 18.30 -10.51 8.53
N ALA A 117 18.10 -9.85 7.38
CA ALA A 117 16.92 -9.05 7.11
C ALA A 117 16.22 -9.53 5.84
N LEU A 118 14.89 -9.71 5.92
CA LEU A 118 14.03 -9.88 4.76
C LEU A 118 13.40 -8.53 4.43
N LYS A 119 13.58 -8.07 3.19
CA LYS A 119 13.01 -6.83 2.66
C LYS A 119 12.07 -7.15 1.51
N VAL A 120 10.90 -6.51 1.48
CA VAL A 120 9.90 -6.66 0.42
C VAL A 120 9.37 -5.29 -0.02
N VAL A 121 9.19 -5.12 -1.33
CA VAL A 121 8.67 -3.88 -1.92
C VAL A 121 7.49 -4.22 -2.83
N PRO A 122 6.28 -4.41 -2.28
CA PRO A 122 5.12 -4.65 -3.13
C PRO A 122 4.78 -3.40 -3.95
N LEU A 123 4.64 -3.59 -5.26
CA LEU A 123 4.13 -2.63 -6.23
C LEU A 123 2.79 -3.13 -6.71
N GLY A 124 1.78 -2.27 -6.74
CA GLY A 124 0.42 -2.65 -7.10
C GLY A 124 -0.16 -1.77 -8.21
N LEU A 125 -0.96 -2.41 -9.07
CA LEU A 125 -1.88 -1.74 -10.00
C LEU A 125 -3.25 -2.33 -9.76
N ASN A 126 -4.23 -1.52 -9.36
CA ASN A 126 -5.56 -1.99 -9.01
C ASN A 126 -6.67 -1.15 -9.65
N ALA A 127 -7.81 -1.79 -9.90
CA ALA A 127 -9.07 -1.14 -10.12
C ALA A 127 -9.83 -1.13 -8.79
N PHE A 128 -10.55 -0.06 -8.51
CA PHE A 128 -11.33 0.07 -7.29
C PHE A 128 -12.71 0.63 -7.56
N TYR A 129 -13.61 0.36 -6.61
CA TYR A 129 -14.93 0.96 -6.51
C TYR A 129 -15.21 1.34 -5.06
N LYS A 130 -15.59 2.61 -4.82
CA LYS A 130 -16.02 3.16 -3.54
C LYS A 130 -17.51 3.48 -3.63
N PHE A 131 -18.32 3.01 -2.69
CA PHE A 131 -19.74 3.38 -2.60
C PHE A 131 -19.88 4.59 -1.68
N ASP A 132 -19.48 5.75 -2.20
CA ASP A 132 -19.49 7.03 -1.50
C ASP A 132 -20.82 7.80 -1.66
N TYR A 133 -21.72 7.33 -2.51
CA TYR A 133 -23.06 7.87 -2.69
C TYR A 133 -23.83 8.01 -1.37
N ALA A 134 -23.75 7.02 -0.49
CA ALA A 134 -24.41 7.08 0.80
C ALA A 134 -23.84 8.16 1.73
N ALA A 135 -22.56 8.49 1.60
CA ALA A 135 -21.93 9.52 2.39
C ALA A 135 -22.36 10.93 1.94
N PHE A 136 -22.46 11.13 0.64
CA PHE A 136 -22.77 12.44 0.08
C PHE A 136 -24.27 12.73 0.00
N GLU A 137 -25.10 11.73 -0.37
CA GLU A 137 -26.56 11.93 -0.55
C GLU A 137 -27.35 11.63 0.73
N TRP A 138 -26.91 10.67 1.54
CA TRP A 138 -27.67 10.26 2.74
C TRP A 138 -27.02 10.71 4.05
N GLY A 139 -25.84 11.35 3.99
CA GLY A 139 -25.11 11.81 5.17
C GLY A 139 -24.58 10.67 6.05
N ILE A 140 -24.44 9.44 5.53
CA ILE A 140 -23.88 8.29 6.25
C ILE A 140 -22.35 8.30 6.06
N PRO A 141 -21.52 8.65 7.07
CA PRO A 141 -20.09 8.89 6.88
C PRO A 141 -19.26 7.60 6.69
N LEU A 142 -19.88 6.53 6.21
CA LEU A 142 -19.24 5.25 5.96
C LEU A 142 -19.25 4.95 4.46
N VAL A 143 -18.06 4.73 3.92
CA VAL A 143 -17.83 4.45 2.50
C VAL A 143 -17.22 3.05 2.36
N PRO A 144 -18.01 2.00 2.11
CA PRO A 144 -17.49 0.70 1.78
C PRO A 144 -16.85 0.72 0.39
N TYR A 145 -15.77 -0.04 0.22
CA TYR A 145 -15.07 -0.12 -1.05
C TYR A 145 -14.42 -1.48 -1.27
N GLY A 146 -14.13 -1.75 -2.53
CA GLY A 146 -13.40 -2.93 -2.97
C GLY A 146 -12.34 -2.58 -3.99
N LYS A 147 -11.25 -3.37 -3.99
CA LYS A 147 -10.16 -3.24 -4.96
C LYS A 147 -9.79 -4.63 -5.48
N LEU A 148 -9.39 -4.70 -6.75
CA LEU A 148 -8.85 -5.89 -7.37
C LEU A 148 -7.68 -5.48 -8.27
N GLY A 149 -6.55 -6.18 -8.19
CA GLY A 149 -5.40 -5.77 -8.97
C GLY A 149 -4.26 -6.76 -9.05
N LEU A 150 -3.23 -6.35 -9.78
CA LEU A 150 -1.98 -7.06 -9.96
C LEU A 150 -0.95 -6.53 -8.98
N ILE A 151 -0.10 -7.43 -8.49
CA ILE A 151 0.97 -7.12 -7.55
C ILE A 151 2.27 -7.68 -8.10
N TYR A 152 3.31 -6.85 -8.11
CA TYR A 152 4.69 -7.28 -8.32
C TYR A 152 5.50 -6.98 -7.07
N SER A 153 6.11 -7.99 -6.46
CA SER A 153 6.88 -7.85 -5.22
C SER A 153 8.34 -8.23 -5.43
N PRO A 154 9.23 -7.25 -5.67
CA PRO A 154 10.66 -7.41 -5.43
C PRO A 154 10.94 -7.74 -3.96
N TRP A 155 11.89 -8.64 -3.75
CA TRP A 155 12.32 -9.02 -2.42
C TRP A 155 13.81 -9.34 -2.40
N TRP A 156 14.45 -9.16 -1.25
CA TRP A 156 15.83 -9.58 -1.00
C TRP A 156 16.06 -9.91 0.46
N VAL A 157 17.00 -10.82 0.68
CA VAL A 157 17.49 -11.20 2.00
C VAL A 157 18.93 -10.69 2.12
N THR A 158 19.21 -9.94 3.18
CA THR A 158 20.57 -9.48 3.49
C THR A 158 21.08 -10.19 4.74
N LYS A 159 22.38 -10.49 4.74
CA LYS A 159 23.10 -11.00 5.89
C LYS A 159 24.26 -10.03 6.17
N GLY A 160 24.19 -9.30 7.28
CA GLY A 160 25.01 -8.12 7.47
C GLY A 160 24.70 -7.05 6.42
N ASP A 161 25.72 -6.49 5.77
CA ASP A 161 25.57 -5.45 4.71
C ASP A 161 25.48 -6.06 3.29
N ASP A 162 25.66 -7.37 3.12
CA ASP A 162 25.68 -8.03 1.83
C ASP A 162 24.38 -8.79 1.54
N THR A 163 23.99 -8.85 0.25
CA THR A 163 22.90 -9.74 -0.20
C THR A 163 23.38 -11.18 -0.10
N GLU A 164 22.60 -12.04 0.57
CA GLU A 164 22.96 -13.44 0.76
C GLU A 164 23.09 -14.17 -0.58
N ASN A 165 24.25 -14.80 -0.80
CA ASN A 165 24.51 -15.69 -1.93
C ASN A 165 25.03 -17.02 -1.38
N THR A 166 24.18 -18.04 -1.37
CA THR A 166 24.55 -19.38 -0.93
C THR A 166 24.42 -20.34 -2.12
N ASP A 167 25.48 -21.07 -2.44
CA ASP A 167 25.55 -22.09 -3.51
C ASP A 167 25.04 -21.59 -4.89
N GLY A 168 25.41 -20.36 -5.28
CA GLY A 168 25.01 -19.76 -6.55
C GLY A 168 23.54 -19.33 -6.65
N ARG A 169 22.79 -19.42 -5.54
CA ARG A 169 21.42 -18.90 -5.44
C ARG A 169 21.44 -17.49 -4.88
N LYS A 170 20.93 -16.54 -5.67
CA LYS A 170 20.80 -15.16 -5.21
C LYS A 170 19.66 -15.06 -4.20
N GLY A 171 19.92 -14.49 -3.02
CA GLY A 171 18.93 -14.17 -2.00
C GLY A 171 18.03 -12.97 -2.39
N SER A 172 17.68 -12.83 -3.68
CA SER A 172 16.83 -11.75 -4.18
C SER A 172 16.03 -12.23 -5.39
N GLY A 173 14.90 -11.58 -5.63
CA GLY A 173 14.04 -11.90 -6.76
C GLY A 173 12.82 -11.00 -6.82
N GLY A 174 11.88 -11.34 -7.73
CA GLY A 174 10.60 -10.70 -7.83
C GLY A 174 9.49 -11.72 -8.07
N LYS A 175 8.30 -11.44 -7.55
CA LYS A 175 7.12 -12.29 -7.68
C LYS A 175 5.93 -11.50 -8.17
N TRP A 176 5.25 -12.07 -9.15
CA TRP A 176 3.97 -11.59 -9.64
C TRP A 176 2.83 -12.28 -8.92
N GLY A 177 1.71 -11.58 -8.82
CA GLY A 177 0.48 -12.13 -8.29
C GLY A 177 -0.68 -11.17 -8.45
N TRP A 178 -1.77 -11.46 -7.74
CA TRP A 178 -2.95 -10.65 -7.71
C TRP A 178 -3.42 -10.42 -6.27
N GLY A 179 -4.26 -9.44 -6.07
CA GLY A 179 -4.83 -9.14 -4.77
C GLY A 179 -6.25 -8.63 -4.85
N ALA A 180 -7.05 -8.99 -3.86
CA ALA A 180 -8.38 -8.47 -3.63
C ALA A 180 -8.44 -7.83 -2.25
N THR A 181 -9.05 -6.64 -2.17
CA THR A 181 -9.18 -5.87 -0.93
C THR A 181 -10.62 -5.47 -0.74
N ALA A 182 -11.12 -5.59 0.48
CA ALA A 182 -12.38 -5.02 0.91
C ALA A 182 -12.14 -4.15 2.14
N GLY A 183 -12.76 -2.98 2.20
CA GLY A 183 -12.55 -2.03 3.28
C GLY A 183 -13.73 -1.10 3.49
N VAL A 184 -13.64 -0.34 4.57
CA VAL A 184 -14.59 0.72 4.91
C VAL A 184 -13.79 1.96 5.30
N SER A 185 -14.14 3.09 4.70
CA SER A 185 -13.62 4.40 5.03
C SER A 185 -14.65 5.19 5.84
N PHE A 186 -14.18 5.93 6.82
CA PHE A 186 -14.97 6.88 7.60
C PHE A 186 -14.62 8.30 7.18
N LEU A 187 -15.60 9.05 6.70
CA LEU A 187 -15.45 10.44 6.28
C LEU A 187 -15.22 11.34 7.49
N LEU A 188 -14.04 11.96 7.55
CA LEU A 188 -13.64 12.82 8.68
C LEU A 188 -14.30 14.20 8.64
N ASP A 189 -14.74 14.65 7.49
CA ASP A 189 -15.32 15.99 7.28
C ASP A 189 -16.55 16.23 8.15
N VAL A 190 -17.28 15.15 8.47
CA VAL A 190 -18.46 15.23 9.38
C VAL A 190 -18.09 15.62 10.81
N LEU A 191 -16.85 15.35 11.24
CA LEU A 191 -16.38 15.68 12.57
C LEU A 191 -16.03 17.16 12.71
N GLN A 192 -15.46 17.76 11.65
CA GLN A 192 -15.07 19.17 11.64
C GLN A 192 -15.22 19.80 10.25
N PRO A 193 -16.43 20.24 9.87
CA PRO A 193 -16.69 20.80 8.54
C PRO A 193 -15.92 22.09 8.21
N ARG A 194 -15.43 22.81 9.21
CA ARG A 194 -14.59 24.02 9.00
C ARG A 194 -13.21 23.65 8.50
N PHE A 195 -12.57 22.66 9.12
CA PHE A 195 -11.26 22.18 8.65
C PHE A 195 -11.34 21.59 7.24
N ALA A 196 -12.40 20.85 6.91
CA ALA A 196 -12.59 20.32 5.56
C ALA A 196 -12.57 21.45 4.51
N ARG A 197 -13.26 22.56 4.76
CA ARG A 197 -13.25 23.74 3.87
C ARG A 197 -11.88 24.42 3.77
N ASP A 198 -11.17 24.53 4.89
CA ASP A 198 -9.83 25.11 4.91
C ASP A 198 -8.83 24.23 4.17
N PHE A 199 -8.96 22.90 4.25
CA PHE A 199 -8.15 21.93 3.49
C PHE A 199 -8.43 21.99 1.98
N ASP A 200 -9.69 22.09 1.58
CA ASP A 200 -10.08 22.22 0.17
C ASP A 200 -9.51 23.53 -0.40
N SER A 201 -9.78 24.67 0.24
CA SER A 201 -9.33 25.97 -0.27
C SER A 201 -7.82 26.20 -0.20
N GLY A 202 -7.12 25.58 0.77
CA GLY A 202 -5.68 25.78 1.00
C GLY A 202 -4.78 24.75 0.33
N LEU A 203 -5.19 23.49 0.27
CA LEU A 203 -4.40 22.37 -0.19
C LEU A 203 -5.05 21.57 -1.34
N GLY A 204 -6.28 21.91 -1.74
CA GLY A 204 -7.01 21.17 -2.76
C GLY A 204 -7.42 19.76 -2.31
N VAL A 205 -7.57 19.54 -1.00
CA VAL A 205 -8.06 18.28 -0.44
C VAL A 205 -9.55 18.39 -0.20
N ASN A 206 -10.34 17.75 -1.05
CA ASN A 206 -11.81 17.80 -0.99
C ASN A 206 -12.36 17.04 0.22
N HIS A 207 -11.86 15.82 0.44
CA HIS A 207 -12.33 14.95 1.50
C HIS A 207 -11.19 14.19 2.14
N SER A 208 -11.32 13.92 3.43
CA SER A 208 -10.36 13.09 4.18
C SER A 208 -11.06 11.92 4.89
N TYR A 209 -10.39 10.77 4.91
CA TYR A 209 -10.96 9.54 5.45
C TYR A 209 -9.95 8.79 6.30
N LEU A 210 -10.41 8.22 7.40
CA LEU A 210 -9.75 7.10 8.06
C LEU A 210 -10.37 5.79 7.54
N PHE A 211 -9.56 4.79 7.33
CA PHE A 211 -10.06 3.51 6.83
C PHE A 211 -9.42 2.30 7.49
N ALA A 212 -10.14 1.19 7.41
CA ALA A 212 -9.67 -0.15 7.68
C ALA A 212 -9.96 -1.03 6.48
N GLU A 213 -9.00 -1.83 6.05
CA GLU A 213 -9.15 -2.75 4.93
C GLU A 213 -8.52 -4.11 5.23
N TYR A 214 -9.12 -5.13 4.63
CA TYR A 214 -8.57 -6.48 4.62
C TYR A 214 -8.16 -6.85 3.22
N THR A 215 -6.89 -7.22 3.04
CA THR A 215 -6.32 -7.60 1.76
C THR A 215 -5.97 -9.08 1.76
N TYR A 216 -6.48 -9.78 0.75
CA TYR A 216 -6.02 -11.09 0.30
C TYR A 216 -5.09 -10.89 -0.89
N ALA A 217 -3.84 -11.32 -0.77
CA ALA A 217 -2.85 -11.25 -1.86
C ALA A 217 -2.28 -12.64 -2.12
N ASP A 218 -2.27 -13.05 -3.38
CA ASP A 218 -1.68 -14.30 -3.85
C ASP A 218 -0.53 -13.98 -4.82
N VAL A 219 0.69 -14.01 -4.27
CA VAL A 219 1.92 -13.54 -4.92
C VAL A 219 2.95 -14.67 -4.93
N ASP A 220 2.80 -15.55 -5.92
CA ASP A 220 3.59 -16.78 -6.08
C ASP A 220 3.96 -17.09 -7.54
N ASN A 221 3.93 -16.07 -8.44
CA ASN A 221 4.02 -16.21 -9.89
C ASN A 221 2.89 -17.07 -10.49
N PHE A 222 1.66 -16.90 -9.97
CA PHE A 222 0.46 -17.63 -10.41
C PHE A 222 0.61 -19.15 -10.27
N GLY A 223 1.11 -19.62 -9.13
CA GLY A 223 1.38 -21.02 -8.83
C GLY A 223 2.76 -21.51 -9.28
N GLY A 224 3.67 -20.59 -9.60
CA GLY A 224 5.05 -20.90 -9.99
C GLY A 224 5.91 -21.39 -8.81
N LYS A 225 7.07 -21.96 -9.15
CA LYS A 225 8.03 -22.43 -8.15
C LYS A 225 8.77 -21.27 -7.47
N GLY A 226 9.23 -21.49 -6.24
CA GLY A 226 10.07 -20.59 -5.44
C GLY A 226 9.25 -19.79 -4.44
N LEU A 227 9.86 -18.79 -3.84
CA LEU A 227 9.35 -18.05 -2.69
C LEU A 227 7.89 -17.60 -2.84
N VAL A 228 7.06 -17.89 -1.82
CA VAL A 228 5.63 -17.50 -1.78
C VAL A 228 5.49 -16.25 -0.90
N LEU A 229 5.16 -15.12 -1.53
CA LEU A 229 4.93 -13.82 -0.88
C LEU A 229 3.45 -13.53 -0.63
N SER A 230 2.59 -14.52 -0.87
CA SER A 230 1.15 -14.43 -0.59
C SER A 230 0.89 -14.07 0.87
N SER A 231 -0.15 -13.29 1.13
CA SER A 231 -0.48 -12.84 2.48
C SER A 231 -1.97 -12.56 2.66
N ARG A 232 -2.40 -12.55 3.91
CA ARG A 232 -3.71 -12.06 4.34
C ARG A 232 -3.44 -11.06 5.45
N ARG A 233 -3.92 -9.81 5.29
CA ARG A 233 -3.55 -8.76 6.21
C ARG A 233 -4.65 -7.72 6.40
N TRP A 234 -4.71 -7.17 7.60
CA TRP A 234 -5.41 -5.94 7.90
C TRP A 234 -4.46 -4.77 7.71
N MET A 235 -4.98 -3.70 7.09
CA MET A 235 -4.28 -2.43 6.96
C MET A 235 -5.20 -1.29 7.39
N PHE A 236 -4.60 -0.26 7.95
CA PHE A 236 -5.29 0.93 8.42
C PHE A 236 -4.58 2.15 7.85
N GLY A 237 -5.33 3.21 7.58
CA GLY A 237 -4.72 4.36 6.97
C GLY A 237 -5.58 5.58 6.84
N LEU A 238 -5.00 6.57 6.15
CA LEU A 238 -5.59 7.85 5.80
C LEU A 238 -5.70 7.96 4.28
N ALA A 239 -6.84 8.41 3.78
CA ALA A 239 -7.04 8.74 2.38
C ALA A 239 -7.44 10.22 2.26
N LEU A 240 -6.88 10.88 1.26
CA LEU A 240 -7.09 12.29 0.94
C LEU A 240 -7.55 12.36 -0.51
N ASP A 241 -8.81 12.67 -0.75
CA ASP A 241 -9.36 12.90 -2.09
C ASP A 241 -9.06 14.36 -2.50
N TYR A 242 -8.62 14.57 -3.75
CA TYR A 242 -8.25 15.88 -4.31
C TYR A 242 -8.82 16.05 -5.73
#